data_be2efb596a93fdbe8d9601d9ba2adaf1
#
_entry.id   be2efb596a93fdbe8d9601d9ba2adaf1
#
_cell.length_a   1.000
_cell.length_b   1.000
_cell.length_c   1.000
_cell.angle_alpha   90.00
_cell.angle_beta   90.00
_cell.angle_gamma   90.00
#
_symmetry.space_group_name_H-M   'P 1'
#
loop_
_entity.id
_entity.type
_entity.pdbx_description
1 polymer ?
#
loop_
_entity_poly.entity_id
_entity_poly.type
_entity_poly.pdbx_seq_one_letter_code
_entity_poly.pdbx_strand_id
1 'polypeptide(L)'
;DGIQAVGILATPIQELGVDVLVAGGHKAQLSLAGAGFLYATSEMIELLQPPYAAKFSFESNDRTLAEPKLAADAHRFEYGNPNFLGCWVQKRSAEWIASLGLANIEARVKALTTRLIDGAEARQIRVRTPRPWSERAGIVSFDVSNRADALVASLQARNILVSQKDGHLRASLHFYNDEADVDRFLDAVAEL
;
A
#
# COMPACT_ATOMS: atom_id res chain seq x y z
N ASP A 1 2.74 8.93 2.55
CA ASP A 1 2.96 7.47 2.50
C ASP A 1 1.90 6.82 1.62
N GLY A 2 2.32 6.23 0.49
CA GLY A 2 1.44 5.57 -0.48
C GLY A 2 1.37 4.05 -0.36
N ILE A 3 1.92 3.45 0.71
CA ILE A 3 2.09 1.99 0.83
C ILE A 3 0.78 1.18 0.72
N GLN A 4 -0.37 1.79 0.99
CA GLN A 4 -1.70 1.16 0.90
C GLN A 4 -2.46 1.54 -0.38
N ALA A 5 -1.94 2.46 -1.17
CA ALA A 5 -2.60 3.02 -2.36
C ALA A 5 -1.92 2.58 -3.67
N VAL A 6 -0.58 2.61 -3.68
CA VAL A 6 0.22 2.24 -4.86
C VAL A 6 0.01 0.76 -5.19
N GLY A 7 -0.44 0.49 -6.41
CA GLY A 7 -0.83 -0.85 -6.87
C GLY A 7 -2.34 -1.12 -6.78
N ILE A 8 -3.14 -0.17 -6.22
CA ILE A 8 -4.61 -0.23 -6.16
C ILE A 8 -5.24 0.94 -6.90
N LEU A 9 -4.83 2.17 -6.59
CA LEU A 9 -5.41 3.38 -7.18
C LEU A 9 -4.72 3.71 -8.50
N ALA A 10 -5.53 4.07 -9.50
CA ALA A 10 -5.06 4.39 -10.86
C ALA A 10 -4.68 5.87 -11.03
N THR A 11 -4.97 6.71 -10.04
CA THR A 11 -4.68 8.16 -10.13
C THR A 11 -3.19 8.40 -10.30
N PRO A 12 -2.76 9.07 -11.38
CA PRO A 12 -1.37 9.43 -11.59
C PRO A 12 -0.85 10.32 -10.45
N ILE A 13 0.41 10.12 -10.06
CA ILE A 13 1.00 10.84 -8.94
C ILE A 13 0.97 12.37 -9.15
N GLN A 14 1.08 12.81 -10.40
CA GLN A 14 1.03 14.22 -10.76
C GLN A 14 -0.32 14.88 -10.45
N GLU A 15 -1.42 14.09 -10.52
CA GLU A 15 -2.76 14.56 -10.22
C GLU A 15 -3.05 14.59 -8.71
N LEU A 16 -2.25 13.87 -7.91
CA LEU A 16 -2.38 13.87 -6.45
C LEU A 16 -1.86 15.15 -5.79
N GLY A 17 -1.07 15.97 -6.51
CA GLY A 17 -0.48 17.18 -5.97
C GLY A 17 0.49 16.93 -4.80
N VAL A 18 1.15 15.78 -4.78
CA VAL A 18 2.13 15.43 -3.74
C VAL A 18 3.55 15.67 -4.23
N ASP A 19 4.37 16.24 -3.38
CA ASP A 19 5.76 16.57 -3.69
C ASP A 19 6.69 15.37 -3.48
N VAL A 20 6.39 14.54 -2.48
CA VAL A 20 7.15 13.34 -2.15
C VAL A 20 6.19 12.18 -1.86
N LEU A 21 6.45 11.01 -2.44
CA LEU A 21 5.73 9.77 -2.16
C LEU A 21 6.70 8.65 -1.79
N VAL A 22 6.39 7.92 -0.73
CA VAL A 22 7.11 6.71 -0.35
C VAL A 22 6.17 5.52 -0.33
N ALA A 23 6.65 4.36 -0.80
CA ALA A 23 5.87 3.13 -0.72
C ALA A 23 6.79 1.91 -0.64
N GLY A 24 6.46 1.00 0.29
CA GLY A 24 7.10 -0.31 0.36
C GLY A 24 6.43 -1.31 -0.58
N GLY A 25 7.22 -2.17 -1.21
CA GLY A 25 6.73 -3.13 -2.21
C GLY A 25 5.89 -4.29 -1.65
N HIS A 26 6.01 -4.61 -0.37
CA HIS A 26 5.49 -5.83 0.24
C HIS A 26 3.99 -5.85 0.56
N LYS A 27 3.24 -4.80 0.20
CA LYS A 27 1.78 -4.73 0.40
C LYS A 27 1.06 -4.78 -0.94
N ALA A 28 0.32 -3.72 -1.29
CA ALA A 28 -0.49 -3.68 -2.49
C ALA A 28 0.30 -3.83 -3.81
N GLN A 29 1.60 -3.60 -3.79
CA GLN A 29 2.48 -3.87 -4.93
C GLN A 29 2.89 -5.35 -5.07
N LEU A 30 2.50 -6.25 -4.14
CA LEU A 30 2.71 -7.70 -4.20
C LEU A 30 4.18 -8.12 -4.38
N SER A 31 5.11 -7.39 -3.76
CA SER A 31 6.54 -7.65 -3.81
C SER A 31 7.09 -8.09 -2.45
N LEU A 32 8.40 -8.20 -2.32
CA LEU A 32 9.07 -8.62 -1.11
C LEU A 32 9.22 -7.47 -0.10
N ALA A 33 9.27 -7.82 1.18
CA ALA A 33 9.70 -6.88 2.22
C ALA A 33 11.16 -6.47 2.02
N GLY A 34 11.51 -5.25 2.46
CA GLY A 34 12.85 -4.70 2.32
C GLY A 34 13.16 -4.10 0.94
N ALA A 35 12.15 -3.96 0.07
CA ALA A 35 12.22 -3.17 -1.15
C ALA A 35 11.07 -2.16 -1.17
N GLY A 36 11.32 -1.02 -1.78
CA GLY A 36 10.38 0.09 -1.89
C GLY A 36 10.95 1.19 -2.75
N PHE A 37 10.22 2.29 -2.89
CA PHE A 37 10.69 3.44 -3.63
C PHE A 37 10.32 4.75 -2.93
N LEU A 38 11.06 5.77 -3.28
CA LEU A 38 10.76 7.17 -3.03
C LEU A 38 10.61 7.87 -4.38
N TYR A 39 9.53 8.59 -4.54
CA TYR A 39 9.33 9.58 -5.59
C TYR A 39 9.48 10.97 -4.97
N ALA A 40 10.15 11.87 -5.67
CA ALA A 40 10.18 13.28 -5.34
C ALA A 40 10.10 14.11 -6.62
N THR A 41 9.45 15.27 -6.57
CA THR A 41 9.49 16.24 -7.67
C THR A 41 10.90 16.79 -7.83
N SER A 42 11.23 17.31 -9.01
CA SER A 42 12.56 17.94 -9.26
C SER A 42 12.81 19.08 -8.29
N GLU A 43 11.80 19.89 -7.99
CA GLU A 43 11.88 20.97 -7.01
C GLU A 43 12.26 20.44 -5.61
N MET A 44 11.64 19.35 -5.17
CA MET A 44 11.94 18.73 -3.88
C MET A 44 13.32 18.08 -3.86
N ILE A 45 13.78 17.52 -4.98
CA ILE A 45 15.14 16.97 -5.10
C ILE A 45 16.19 18.08 -4.92
N GLU A 46 15.96 19.27 -5.47
CA GLU A 46 16.84 20.43 -5.28
C GLU A 46 16.81 20.99 -3.86
N LEU A 47 15.62 21.07 -3.27
CA LEU A 47 15.38 21.63 -1.94
C LEU A 47 15.88 20.73 -0.80
N LEU A 48 15.67 19.42 -0.91
CA LEU A 48 15.96 18.49 0.16
C LEU A 48 17.43 18.11 0.21
N GLN A 49 18.01 18.21 1.41
CA GLN A 49 19.35 17.71 1.70
C GLN A 49 19.24 16.37 2.42
N PRO A 50 19.82 15.28 1.89
CA PRO A 50 19.83 14.01 2.61
C PRO A 50 20.61 14.15 3.92
N PRO A 51 20.07 13.69 5.06
CA PRO A 51 20.78 13.78 6.34
C PRO A 51 22.02 12.88 6.40
N TYR A 52 22.06 11.89 5.53
CA TYR A 52 23.20 10.99 5.33
C TYR A 52 23.45 10.82 3.83
N ALA A 53 24.72 10.71 3.46
CA ALA A 53 25.13 10.42 2.11
C ALA A 53 26.16 9.29 2.10
N ALA A 54 26.11 8.43 1.11
CA ALA A 54 27.03 7.32 0.95
C ALA A 54 27.29 7.03 -0.55
N LYS A 55 27.87 5.89 -0.85
CA LYS A 55 28.40 5.54 -2.17
C LYS A 55 27.51 5.90 -3.37
N PHE A 56 26.20 5.71 -3.27
CA PHE A 56 25.26 5.93 -4.38
C PHE A 56 24.60 7.32 -4.37
N SER A 57 24.83 8.09 -3.29
CA SER A 57 24.25 9.44 -3.17
C SER A 57 24.95 10.49 -4.05
N PHE A 58 26.09 10.18 -4.62
CA PHE A 58 26.94 11.14 -5.35
C PHE A 58 26.91 10.91 -6.86
N GLU A 59 27.17 12.00 -7.62
CA GLU A 59 27.30 11.95 -9.08
C GLU A 59 28.43 11.03 -9.54
N SER A 60 29.48 10.90 -8.75
CA SER A 60 30.67 10.09 -9.04
C SER A 60 31.00 9.15 -7.89
N ASN A 61 31.44 7.95 -8.24
CA ASN A 61 32.02 7.00 -7.28
C ASN A 61 33.51 7.24 -7.00
N ASP A 62 34.07 8.31 -7.53
CA ASP A 62 35.48 8.68 -7.28
C ASP A 62 35.63 9.19 -5.85
N ARG A 63 36.28 8.37 -5.01
CA ARG A 63 36.51 8.66 -3.59
C ARG A 63 37.68 9.59 -3.34
N THR A 64 38.39 10.00 -4.39
CA THR A 64 39.54 10.95 -4.29
C THR A 64 39.11 12.39 -4.44
N LEU A 65 37.85 12.65 -4.81
CA LEU A 65 37.32 14.02 -4.93
C LEU A 65 37.30 14.70 -3.58
N ALA A 66 37.90 15.89 -3.50
CA ALA A 66 37.91 16.69 -2.28
C ALA A 66 36.49 17.22 -1.92
N GLU A 67 35.67 17.50 -2.94
CA GLU A 67 34.32 18.00 -2.81
C GLU A 67 33.38 17.16 -3.69
N PRO A 68 32.87 16.03 -3.16
CA PRO A 68 31.91 15.19 -3.89
C PRO A 68 30.55 15.89 -3.99
N LYS A 69 29.96 15.90 -5.18
CA LYS A 69 28.63 16.46 -5.42
C LYS A 69 27.56 15.39 -5.29
N LEU A 70 26.47 15.73 -4.62
CA LEU A 70 25.28 14.87 -4.59
C LEU A 70 24.71 14.69 -5.99
N ALA A 71 24.14 13.52 -6.26
CA ALA A 71 23.43 13.24 -7.50
C ALA A 71 22.34 14.30 -7.76
N ALA A 72 22.16 14.66 -9.01
CA ALA A 72 21.17 15.66 -9.43
C ALA A 72 19.72 15.13 -9.39
N ASP A 73 19.53 13.84 -9.19
CA ASP A 73 18.25 13.15 -9.14
C ASP A 73 18.03 12.47 -7.79
N ALA A 74 16.98 11.64 -7.70
CA ALA A 74 16.59 10.96 -6.46
C ALA A 74 17.64 9.95 -5.94
N HIS A 75 18.67 9.59 -6.74
CA HIS A 75 19.78 8.77 -6.27
C HIS A 75 20.50 9.40 -5.08
N ARG A 76 20.46 10.74 -4.91
CA ARG A 76 21.02 11.41 -3.73
C ARG A 76 20.50 10.89 -2.40
N PHE A 77 19.31 10.25 -2.40
CA PHE A 77 18.68 9.65 -1.22
C PHE A 77 19.00 8.15 -1.05
N GLU A 78 19.83 7.57 -1.92
CA GLU A 78 20.26 6.18 -1.82
C GLU A 78 21.58 6.08 -1.06
N TYR A 79 21.59 5.35 0.06
CA TYR A 79 22.74 5.31 0.95
C TYR A 79 23.76 4.23 0.62
N GLY A 80 23.33 3.10 0.10
CA GLY A 80 24.24 1.97 -0.07
C GLY A 80 23.69 0.92 -1.02
N ASN A 81 24.22 -0.29 -0.90
CA ASN A 81 23.77 -1.39 -1.75
C ASN A 81 22.29 -1.67 -1.51
N PRO A 82 21.42 -1.50 -2.54
CA PRO A 82 20.01 -1.82 -2.41
C PRO A 82 19.81 -3.35 -2.28
N ASN A 83 18.62 -3.74 -1.83
CA ASN A 83 18.17 -5.12 -1.92
C ASN A 83 17.90 -5.46 -3.40
N PHE A 84 18.96 -5.84 -4.16
CA PHE A 84 18.87 -6.10 -5.60
C PHE A 84 17.78 -7.12 -5.95
N LEU A 85 17.67 -8.20 -5.19
CA LEU A 85 16.62 -9.20 -5.41
C LEU A 85 15.24 -8.60 -5.18
N GLY A 86 15.06 -7.87 -4.07
CA GLY A 86 13.79 -7.20 -3.77
C GLY A 86 13.41 -6.15 -4.83
N CYS A 87 14.36 -5.36 -5.30
CA CYS A 87 14.15 -4.39 -6.39
C CYS A 87 13.76 -5.08 -7.70
N TRP A 88 14.41 -6.21 -8.03
CA TRP A 88 14.07 -6.98 -9.22
C TRP A 88 12.65 -7.57 -9.14
N VAL A 89 12.30 -8.16 -8.00
CA VAL A 89 10.94 -8.69 -7.78
C VAL A 89 9.91 -7.56 -7.83
N GLN A 90 10.21 -6.40 -7.22
CA GLN A 90 9.32 -5.24 -7.25
C GLN A 90 9.09 -4.72 -8.67
N LYS A 91 10.15 -4.66 -9.50
CA LYS A 91 10.03 -4.33 -10.92
C LYS A 91 9.09 -5.29 -11.64
N ARG A 92 9.30 -6.61 -11.48
CA ARG A 92 8.46 -7.64 -12.13
C ARG A 92 7.01 -7.56 -11.68
N SER A 93 6.78 -7.33 -10.39
CA SER A 93 5.44 -7.14 -9.84
C SER A 93 4.76 -5.89 -10.40
N ALA A 94 5.49 -4.77 -10.47
CA ALA A 94 4.98 -3.53 -11.04
C ALA A 94 4.61 -3.69 -12.54
N GLU A 95 5.47 -4.37 -13.32
CA GLU A 95 5.19 -4.69 -14.72
C GLU A 95 3.93 -5.56 -14.88
N TRP A 96 3.77 -6.56 -14.00
CA TRP A 96 2.59 -7.42 -14.01
C TRP A 96 1.32 -6.66 -13.64
N ILE A 97 1.33 -5.87 -12.56
CA ILE A 97 0.21 -5.00 -12.15
C ILE A 97 -0.16 -4.04 -13.29
N ALA A 98 0.85 -3.42 -13.93
CA ALA A 98 0.62 -2.54 -15.07
C ALA A 98 -0.04 -3.27 -16.26
N SER A 99 0.34 -4.53 -16.51
CA SER A 99 -0.24 -5.34 -17.59
C SER A 99 -1.71 -5.71 -17.36
N LEU A 100 -2.16 -5.78 -16.09
CA LEU A 100 -3.57 -5.96 -15.73
C LEU A 100 -4.38 -4.66 -15.90
N GLY A 101 -3.69 -3.52 -15.87
CA GLY A 101 -4.28 -2.19 -15.91
C GLY A 101 -4.75 -1.70 -14.54
N LEU A 102 -4.14 -0.65 -14.01
CA LEU A 102 -4.50 -0.09 -12.70
C LEU A 102 -5.98 0.31 -12.61
N ALA A 103 -6.57 0.84 -13.68
CA ALA A 103 -7.99 1.17 -13.72
C ALA A 103 -8.90 -0.06 -13.50
N ASN A 104 -8.53 -1.22 -14.06
CA ASN A 104 -9.25 -2.47 -13.84
C ASN A 104 -9.12 -2.95 -12.40
N ILE A 105 -7.91 -2.87 -11.84
CA ILE A 105 -7.64 -3.21 -10.43
C ILE A 105 -8.45 -2.33 -9.50
N GLU A 106 -8.43 -1.02 -9.73
CA GLU A 106 -9.19 -0.05 -8.94
C GLU A 106 -10.69 -0.33 -9.01
N ALA A 107 -11.23 -0.55 -10.21
CA ALA A 107 -12.65 -0.87 -10.40
C ALA A 107 -13.04 -2.16 -9.66
N ARG A 108 -12.20 -3.20 -9.72
CA ARG A 108 -12.42 -4.47 -9.00
C ARG A 108 -12.41 -4.26 -7.49
N VAL A 109 -11.40 -3.60 -6.96
CA VAL A 109 -11.30 -3.33 -5.51
C VAL A 109 -12.44 -2.46 -5.01
N LYS A 110 -12.85 -1.44 -5.81
CA LYS A 110 -14.02 -0.61 -5.52
C LYS A 110 -15.29 -1.45 -5.44
N ALA A 111 -15.53 -2.35 -6.39
CA ALA A 111 -16.70 -3.22 -6.39
C ALA A 111 -16.73 -4.13 -5.15
N LEU A 112 -15.61 -4.80 -4.83
CA LEU A 112 -15.50 -5.71 -3.68
C LEU A 112 -15.67 -4.97 -2.35
N THR A 113 -15.04 -3.81 -2.18
CA THR A 113 -15.16 -3.03 -0.94
C THR A 113 -16.55 -2.41 -0.79
N THR A 114 -17.22 -2.05 -1.89
CA THR A 114 -18.61 -1.59 -1.86
C THR A 114 -19.53 -2.73 -1.42
N ARG A 115 -19.39 -3.94 -2.01
CA ARG A 115 -20.14 -5.13 -1.57
C ARG A 115 -19.92 -5.42 -0.08
N LEU A 116 -18.67 -5.29 0.38
CA LEU A 116 -18.33 -5.52 1.79
C LEU A 116 -19.02 -4.52 2.71
N ILE A 117 -19.04 -3.23 2.35
CA ILE A 117 -19.70 -2.18 3.12
C ILE A 117 -21.22 -2.41 3.13
N ASP A 118 -21.84 -2.61 1.97
CA ASP A 118 -23.28 -2.84 1.84
C ASP A 118 -23.72 -4.09 2.63
N GLY A 119 -22.97 -5.18 2.52
CA GLY A 119 -23.23 -6.41 3.22
C GLY A 119 -23.05 -6.31 4.74
N ALA A 120 -22.12 -5.51 5.22
CA ALA A 120 -21.90 -5.22 6.63
C ALA A 120 -23.06 -4.39 7.20
N GLU A 121 -23.44 -3.32 6.51
CA GLU A 121 -24.58 -2.46 6.91
C GLU A 121 -25.92 -3.26 6.97
N ALA A 122 -26.15 -4.12 5.98
CA ALA A 122 -27.32 -5.00 5.96
C ALA A 122 -27.37 -5.98 7.18
N ARG A 123 -26.21 -6.32 7.73
CA ARG A 123 -26.07 -7.16 8.95
C ARG A 123 -25.89 -6.33 10.23
N GLN A 124 -26.12 -5.02 10.15
CA GLN A 124 -25.98 -4.08 11.28
C GLN A 124 -24.54 -4.04 11.87
N ILE A 125 -23.53 -4.42 11.09
CA ILE A 125 -22.12 -4.30 11.45
C ILE A 125 -21.68 -2.86 11.15
N ARG A 126 -21.23 -2.14 12.17
CA ARG A 126 -20.89 -0.73 12.06
C ARG A 126 -19.60 -0.54 11.27
N VAL A 127 -19.70 0.07 10.08
CA VAL A 127 -18.54 0.45 9.24
C VAL A 127 -18.02 1.80 9.67
N ARG A 128 -16.69 1.93 9.77
CA ARG A 128 -15.99 3.18 10.07
C ARG A 128 -15.40 3.83 8.82
N THR A 129 -15.05 3.02 7.82
CA THR A 129 -14.50 3.51 6.56
C THR A 129 -15.54 4.38 5.84
N PRO A 130 -15.15 5.56 5.33
CA PRO A 130 -16.05 6.40 4.55
C PRO A 130 -16.65 5.66 3.35
N ARG A 131 -17.93 5.92 3.05
CA ARG A 131 -18.61 5.28 1.93
C ARG A 131 -18.17 5.78 0.54
N PRO A 132 -17.90 7.09 0.32
CA PRO A 132 -17.43 7.59 -0.96
C PRO A 132 -16.08 6.97 -1.36
N TRP A 133 -15.97 6.54 -2.62
CA TRP A 133 -14.70 5.98 -3.12
C TRP A 133 -13.53 6.96 -3.07
N SER A 134 -13.79 8.25 -3.24
CA SER A 134 -12.79 9.32 -3.14
C SER A 134 -12.09 9.42 -1.77
N GLU A 135 -12.65 8.76 -0.74
CA GLU A 135 -12.15 8.82 0.64
C GLU A 135 -11.66 7.46 1.15
N ARG A 136 -11.61 6.44 0.31
CA ARG A 136 -11.20 5.08 0.68
C ARG A 136 -10.44 4.37 -0.44
N ALA A 137 -9.88 3.22 -0.13
CA ALA A 137 -9.25 2.31 -1.08
C ALA A 137 -9.62 0.86 -0.72
N GLY A 138 -8.66 -0.08 -0.77
CA GLY A 138 -8.88 -1.51 -0.53
C GLY A 138 -9.13 -1.93 0.91
N ILE A 139 -9.15 -1.00 1.88
CA ILE A 139 -9.27 -1.31 3.31
C ILE A 139 -10.63 -0.86 3.83
N VAL A 140 -11.31 -1.78 4.53
CA VAL A 140 -12.56 -1.48 5.25
C VAL A 140 -12.38 -1.82 6.73
N SER A 141 -12.71 -0.85 7.59
CA SER A 141 -12.59 -0.94 9.04
C SER A 141 -13.96 -0.96 9.70
N PHE A 142 -14.13 -1.80 10.72
CA PHE A 142 -15.39 -2.03 11.42
C PHE A 142 -15.24 -1.73 12.91
N ASP A 143 -16.26 -1.09 13.47
CA ASP A 143 -16.40 -0.94 14.92
C ASP A 143 -17.03 -2.21 15.49
N VAL A 144 -16.26 -2.92 16.30
CA VAL A 144 -16.66 -4.20 16.88
C VAL A 144 -16.66 -4.20 18.41
N SER A 145 -16.73 -3.01 19.03
CA SER A 145 -16.92 -2.85 20.47
C SER A 145 -15.95 -3.67 21.34
N ASN A 146 -14.64 -3.45 21.16
CA ASN A 146 -13.53 -4.11 21.89
C ASN A 146 -13.41 -5.64 21.65
N ARG A 147 -14.11 -6.22 20.67
CA ARG A 147 -14.00 -7.64 20.31
C ARG A 147 -13.00 -7.92 19.19
N ALA A 148 -12.23 -6.92 18.73
CA ALA A 148 -11.40 -7.04 17.53
C ALA A 148 -10.41 -8.21 17.61
N ASP A 149 -9.68 -8.37 18.72
CA ASP A 149 -8.70 -9.46 18.87
C ASP A 149 -9.36 -10.84 18.89
N ALA A 150 -10.50 -10.98 19.59
CA ALA A 150 -11.27 -12.23 19.64
C ALA A 150 -11.83 -12.59 18.26
N LEU A 151 -12.32 -11.60 17.50
CA LEU A 151 -12.81 -11.79 16.15
C LEU A 151 -11.68 -12.18 15.19
N VAL A 152 -10.52 -11.56 15.28
CA VAL A 152 -9.33 -11.94 14.47
C VAL A 152 -8.98 -13.41 14.71
N ALA A 153 -8.90 -13.85 15.97
CA ALA A 153 -8.60 -15.25 16.30
C ALA A 153 -9.67 -16.23 15.78
N SER A 154 -10.96 -15.88 15.95
CA SER A 154 -12.08 -16.72 15.49
C SER A 154 -12.15 -16.81 13.96
N LEU A 155 -11.90 -15.70 13.25
CA LEU A 155 -11.86 -15.66 11.79
C LEU A 155 -10.65 -16.43 11.24
N GLN A 156 -9.49 -16.31 11.90
CA GLN A 156 -8.29 -17.07 11.53
C GLN A 156 -8.51 -18.58 11.65
N ALA A 157 -9.21 -19.05 12.67
CA ALA A 157 -9.60 -20.45 12.82
C ALA A 157 -10.51 -20.95 11.68
N ARG A 158 -11.19 -20.05 10.98
CA ARG A 158 -12.02 -20.31 9.78
C ARG A 158 -11.26 -20.05 8.45
N ASN A 159 -9.94 -19.89 8.50
CA ASN A 159 -9.10 -19.51 7.36
C ASN A 159 -9.49 -18.18 6.70
N ILE A 160 -9.96 -17.21 7.49
CA ILE A 160 -10.25 -15.85 7.07
C ILE A 160 -9.21 -14.94 7.75
N LEU A 161 -8.25 -14.45 6.95
CA LEU A 161 -7.16 -13.62 7.45
C LEU A 161 -7.56 -12.14 7.44
N VAL A 162 -7.62 -11.56 8.61
CA VAL A 162 -7.91 -10.15 8.84
C VAL A 162 -6.94 -9.61 9.89
N SER A 163 -6.96 -8.31 10.12
CA SER A 163 -6.16 -7.69 11.17
C SER A 163 -7.03 -6.81 12.07
N GLN A 164 -6.50 -6.44 13.22
CA GLN A 164 -7.04 -5.34 14.00
C GLN A 164 -6.09 -4.14 13.99
N LYS A 165 -6.63 -2.95 14.11
CA LYS A 165 -5.88 -1.74 14.35
C LYS A 165 -6.70 -0.78 15.22
N ASP A 166 -6.07 -0.28 16.28
CA ASP A 166 -6.68 0.68 17.22
C ASP A 166 -8.04 0.19 17.76
N GLY A 167 -8.15 -1.12 18.06
CA GLY A 167 -9.35 -1.75 18.58
C GLY A 167 -10.44 -2.03 17.55
N HIS A 168 -10.18 -1.80 16.26
CA HIS A 168 -11.12 -2.01 15.16
C HIS A 168 -10.74 -3.22 14.31
N LEU A 169 -11.73 -4.00 13.88
CA LEU A 169 -11.52 -5.07 12.91
C LEU A 169 -11.27 -4.45 11.53
N ARG A 170 -10.29 -4.98 10.80
CA ARG A 170 -9.86 -4.44 9.52
C ARG A 170 -9.76 -5.55 8.48
N ALA A 171 -10.56 -5.46 7.42
CA ALA A 171 -10.45 -6.26 6.22
C ALA A 171 -9.72 -5.49 5.11
N SER A 172 -8.83 -6.18 4.40
CA SER A 172 -8.06 -5.60 3.29
C SER A 172 -8.31 -6.44 2.05
N LEU A 173 -8.87 -5.83 1.02
CA LEU A 173 -9.20 -6.46 -0.26
C LEU A 173 -8.25 -6.01 -1.35
N HIS A 174 -7.94 -6.93 -2.25
CA HIS A 174 -7.17 -6.67 -3.46
C HIS A 174 -7.87 -7.31 -4.66
N PHE A 175 -7.34 -7.11 -5.88
CA PHE A 175 -7.98 -7.60 -7.10
C PHE A 175 -8.11 -9.13 -7.18
N TYR A 176 -7.29 -9.88 -6.46
CA TYR A 176 -7.32 -11.34 -6.42
C TYR A 176 -8.37 -11.92 -5.47
N ASN A 177 -9.03 -11.10 -4.66
CA ASN A 177 -10.19 -11.53 -3.92
C ASN A 177 -11.44 -11.62 -4.81
N ASP A 178 -12.42 -12.42 -4.38
CA ASP A 178 -13.69 -12.56 -5.06
C ASP A 178 -14.90 -12.25 -4.13
N GLU A 179 -16.07 -12.30 -4.70
CA GLU A 179 -17.32 -12.04 -3.98
C GLU A 179 -17.58 -13.10 -2.90
N ALA A 180 -17.16 -14.34 -3.14
CA ALA A 180 -17.29 -15.42 -2.15
C ALA A 180 -16.40 -15.18 -0.92
N ASP A 181 -15.22 -14.60 -1.08
CA ASP A 181 -14.38 -14.17 0.03
C ASP A 181 -15.10 -13.14 0.91
N VAL A 182 -15.73 -12.15 0.25
CA VAL A 182 -16.49 -11.10 0.95
C VAL A 182 -17.68 -11.69 1.71
N ASP A 183 -18.46 -12.54 1.06
CA ASP A 183 -19.67 -13.14 1.66
C ASP A 183 -19.27 -14.04 2.84
N ARG A 184 -18.26 -14.88 2.69
CA ARG A 184 -17.74 -15.74 3.75
C ARG A 184 -17.26 -14.95 4.97
N PHE A 185 -16.59 -13.80 4.76
CA PHE A 185 -16.20 -12.92 5.85
C PHE A 185 -17.43 -12.34 6.57
N LEU A 186 -18.40 -11.80 5.82
CA LEU A 186 -19.62 -11.20 6.38
C LEU A 186 -20.44 -12.19 7.20
N ASP A 187 -20.63 -13.39 6.68
CA ASP A 187 -21.38 -14.45 7.37
C ASP A 187 -20.64 -14.87 8.66
N ALA A 188 -19.32 -15.06 8.58
CA ALA A 188 -18.54 -15.43 9.76
C ALA A 188 -18.55 -14.35 10.85
N VAL A 189 -18.54 -13.05 10.49
CA VAL A 189 -18.63 -11.96 11.49
C VAL A 189 -20.02 -11.84 12.09
N ALA A 190 -21.07 -12.10 11.31
CA ALA A 190 -22.45 -12.04 11.79
C ALA A 190 -22.81 -13.17 12.78
N GLU A 191 -22.10 -14.31 12.70
CA GLU A 191 -22.28 -15.46 13.60
C GLU A 191 -21.55 -15.30 14.94
N LEU A 192 -20.63 -14.34 15.07
CA LEU A 192 -19.76 -14.11 16.23
C LEU A 192 -20.16 -12.86 17.02
#